data_ec9bc324ec2c313e887ef5a41a58e825
#
_entry.id   ec9bc324ec2c313e887ef5a41a58e825
#
_cell.length_a   1.000
_cell.length_b   1.000
_cell.length_c   1.000
_cell.angle_alpha   90.00
_cell.angle_beta   90.00
_cell.angle_gamma   90.00
#
_symmetry.space_group_name_H-M   'P 1'
#
loop_
_entity.id
_entity.type
_entity.pdbx_description
1 polymer ?
#
loop_
_entity_poly.entity_id
_entity_poly.type
_entity_poly.pdbx_seq_one_letter_code
_entity_poly.pdbx_strand_id
1 'polypeptide(L)'
;MKLKASIDYGVRTMMYLASKDAIVSSREIAERMNIPRDYLIQLGLKLRNAGLIVARPGKHGGYELGKKPNEITVGAIVSAFEEPGKARRYTLAGADIETDLLNRVEDANALIASSLDVFLGKISLADLIEASAHKGDVHKFLNGIHLFA
;
A
#
# COMPACT_ATOMS: atom_id res chain seq x y z
N MET A 1 -8.55 0.78 13.86
CA MET A 1 -8.75 0.97 12.40
C MET A 1 -8.41 -0.32 11.68
N LYS A 2 -9.23 -0.78 10.77
CA LYS A 2 -8.98 -2.00 9.99
C LYS A 2 -8.56 -1.62 8.58
N LEU A 3 -7.50 -2.21 8.06
CA LEU A 3 -7.07 -1.99 6.68
C LEU A 3 -8.12 -2.55 5.69
N LYS A 4 -8.28 -1.89 4.55
CA LYS A 4 -9.06 -2.44 3.43
C LYS A 4 -8.46 -3.77 2.99
N ALA A 5 -9.31 -4.71 2.56
CA ALA A 5 -8.88 -6.04 2.12
C ALA A 5 -7.80 -5.98 1.02
N SER A 6 -7.90 -5.03 0.08
CA SER A 6 -6.91 -4.84 -0.98
C SER A 6 -5.52 -4.51 -0.44
N ILE A 7 -5.46 -3.63 0.56
CA ILE A 7 -4.19 -3.23 1.21
C ILE A 7 -3.63 -4.40 2.01
N ASP A 8 -4.46 -5.06 2.82
CA ASP A 8 -4.06 -6.23 3.62
C ASP A 8 -3.48 -7.33 2.73
N TYR A 9 -4.20 -7.71 1.67
CA TYR A 9 -3.73 -8.73 0.73
C TYR A 9 -2.50 -8.26 -0.07
N GLY A 10 -2.41 -6.97 -0.39
CA GLY A 10 -1.24 -6.38 -1.01
C GLY A 10 0.00 -6.53 -0.15
N VAL A 11 -0.09 -6.16 1.11
CA VAL A 11 1.01 -6.29 2.08
C VAL A 11 1.41 -7.76 2.27
N ARG A 12 0.44 -8.68 2.42
CA ARG A 12 0.73 -10.13 2.52
C ARG A 12 1.50 -10.63 1.31
N THR A 13 1.07 -10.26 0.11
CA THR A 13 1.73 -10.64 -1.15
C THR A 13 3.16 -10.14 -1.21
N MET A 14 3.37 -8.85 -0.91
CA MET A 14 4.69 -8.23 -0.96
C MET A 14 5.65 -8.82 0.08
N MET A 15 5.19 -9.05 1.30
CA MET A 15 6.00 -9.67 2.36
C MET A 15 6.34 -11.13 2.01
N TYR A 16 5.41 -11.86 1.42
CA TYR A 16 5.66 -13.24 1.01
C TYR A 16 6.70 -13.31 -0.11
N LEU A 17 6.58 -12.47 -1.13
CA LEU A 17 7.58 -12.39 -2.20
C LEU A 17 8.97 -12.00 -1.66
N ALA A 18 9.02 -11.04 -0.75
CA ALA A 18 10.27 -10.64 -0.10
C ALA A 18 10.92 -11.79 0.68
N SER A 19 10.12 -12.64 1.33
CA SER A 19 10.63 -13.80 2.09
C SER A 19 11.23 -14.91 1.21
N LYS A 20 10.84 -14.96 -0.07
CA LYS A 20 11.28 -16.00 -1.00
C LYS A 20 12.50 -15.61 -1.84
N ASP A 21 12.65 -14.34 -2.12
CA ASP A 21 13.67 -13.80 -3.02
C ASP A 21 13.79 -14.59 -4.35
N ALA A 22 12.63 -14.97 -4.89
CA ALA A 22 12.51 -15.82 -6.07
C ALA A 22 11.16 -15.61 -6.75
N ILE A 23 11.01 -16.14 -7.95
CA ILE A 23 9.72 -16.20 -8.65
C ILE A 23 8.80 -17.17 -7.90
N VAL A 24 7.61 -16.71 -7.53
CA VAL A 24 6.59 -17.50 -6.83
C VAL A 24 5.32 -17.53 -7.66
N SER A 25 4.76 -18.71 -7.85
CA SER A 25 3.50 -18.86 -8.58
C SER A 25 2.34 -18.16 -7.87
N SER A 26 1.41 -17.60 -8.63
CA SER A 26 0.19 -16.98 -8.08
C SER A 26 -0.62 -17.96 -7.22
N ARG A 27 -0.61 -19.23 -7.60
CA ARG A 27 -1.26 -20.30 -6.83
C ARG A 27 -0.64 -20.45 -5.44
N GLU A 28 0.67 -20.53 -5.36
CA GLU A 28 1.38 -20.66 -4.08
C GLU A 28 1.12 -19.46 -3.17
N ILE A 29 1.19 -18.23 -3.71
CA ILE A 29 0.90 -17.02 -2.94
C ILE A 29 -0.53 -17.05 -2.40
N ALA A 30 -1.50 -17.37 -3.25
CA ALA A 30 -2.92 -17.44 -2.87
C ALA A 30 -3.15 -18.44 -1.73
N GLU A 31 -2.60 -19.65 -1.86
CA GLU A 31 -2.73 -20.70 -0.85
C GLU A 31 -2.02 -20.35 0.46
N ARG A 32 -0.78 -19.88 0.39
CA ARG A 32 0.04 -19.59 1.57
C ARG A 32 -0.39 -18.35 2.33
N MET A 33 -0.88 -17.34 1.62
CA MET A 33 -1.30 -16.06 2.21
C MET A 33 -2.81 -15.98 2.47
N ASN A 34 -3.54 -17.06 2.19
CA ASN A 34 -4.99 -17.13 2.33
C ASN A 34 -5.70 -15.98 1.59
N ILE A 35 -5.39 -15.87 0.30
CA ILE A 35 -5.97 -14.87 -0.61
C ILE A 35 -6.76 -15.62 -1.67
N PRO A 36 -8.03 -15.23 -1.97
CA PRO A 36 -8.76 -15.79 -3.10
C PRO A 36 -7.97 -15.62 -4.40
N ARG A 37 -7.79 -16.70 -5.17
CA ARG A 37 -6.90 -16.69 -6.33
C ARG A 37 -7.26 -15.65 -7.37
N ASP A 38 -8.54 -15.54 -7.72
CA ASP A 38 -9.00 -14.56 -8.71
C ASP A 38 -8.76 -13.13 -8.25
N TYR A 39 -8.92 -12.89 -6.95
CA TYR A 39 -8.61 -11.60 -6.35
C TYR A 39 -7.10 -11.32 -6.40
N LEU A 40 -6.25 -12.32 -6.12
CA LEU A 40 -4.79 -12.16 -6.21
C LEU A 40 -4.34 -11.80 -7.63
N ILE A 41 -4.95 -12.36 -8.66
CA ILE A 41 -4.64 -12.03 -10.07
C ILE A 41 -4.92 -10.56 -10.35
N GLN A 42 -6.07 -10.03 -9.91
CA GLN A 42 -6.42 -8.62 -10.07
C GLN A 42 -5.49 -7.70 -9.27
N LEU A 43 -5.16 -8.10 -8.06
CA LEU A 43 -4.24 -7.40 -7.18
C LEU A 43 -2.82 -7.39 -7.77
N GLY A 44 -2.37 -8.52 -8.31
CA GLY A 44 -1.10 -8.65 -8.99
C GLY A 44 -0.97 -7.71 -10.19
N LEU A 45 -2.05 -7.52 -10.94
CA LEU A 45 -2.08 -6.55 -12.06
C LEU A 45 -1.82 -5.12 -11.56
N LYS A 46 -2.46 -4.71 -10.47
CA LYS A 46 -2.26 -3.37 -9.88
C LYS A 46 -0.84 -3.18 -9.35
N LEU A 47 -0.30 -4.16 -8.63
CA LEU A 47 1.07 -4.13 -8.12
C LEU A 47 2.10 -4.09 -9.26
N ARG A 48 1.87 -4.84 -10.33
CA ARG A 48 2.72 -4.83 -11.54
C ARG A 48 2.68 -3.47 -12.23
N ASN A 49 1.49 -2.89 -12.41
CA ASN A 49 1.33 -1.58 -13.04
C ASN A 49 2.02 -0.47 -12.21
N ALA A 50 2.07 -0.62 -10.90
CA ALA A 50 2.82 0.26 -10.00
C ALA A 50 4.35 -0.01 -9.99
N GLY A 51 4.83 -1.01 -10.73
CA GLY A 51 6.25 -1.37 -10.76
C GLY A 51 6.80 -2.04 -9.50
N LEU A 52 5.89 -2.51 -8.62
CA LEU A 52 6.27 -3.14 -7.35
C LEU A 52 6.60 -4.62 -7.49
N ILE A 53 6.02 -5.27 -8.48
CA ILE A 53 6.30 -6.66 -8.84
C ILE A 53 6.53 -6.80 -10.34
N VAL A 54 7.20 -7.88 -10.71
CA VAL A 54 7.36 -8.31 -12.10
C VAL A 54 6.61 -9.64 -12.26
N ALA A 55 5.82 -9.75 -13.34
CA ALA A 55 5.17 -10.99 -13.72
C ALA A 55 6.03 -11.74 -14.74
N ARG A 56 6.26 -13.02 -14.48
CA ARG A 56 6.97 -13.93 -15.38
C ARG A 56 5.96 -14.93 -15.96
N PRO A 57 5.79 -14.97 -17.29
CA PRO A 57 4.88 -15.92 -17.92
C PRO A 57 5.46 -17.34 -17.96
N GLY A 58 4.61 -18.33 -18.22
CA GLY A 58 5.00 -19.70 -18.50
C GLY A 58 4.73 -20.69 -17.37
N LYS A 59 5.10 -21.96 -17.60
CA LYS A 59 4.84 -23.08 -16.68
C LYS A 59 5.49 -22.86 -15.30
N HIS A 60 6.66 -22.25 -15.27
CA HIS A 60 7.42 -21.92 -14.04
C HIS A 60 7.36 -20.42 -13.73
N GLY A 61 6.36 -19.72 -14.27
CA GLY A 61 6.13 -18.31 -14.04
C GLY A 61 5.46 -18.00 -12.72
N GLY A 62 5.23 -16.74 -12.50
CA GLY A 62 4.63 -16.20 -11.31
C GLY A 62 5.00 -14.74 -11.12
N TYR A 63 5.17 -14.35 -9.88
CA TYR A 63 5.56 -13.00 -9.50
C TYR A 63 6.88 -13.00 -8.73
N GLU A 64 7.62 -11.92 -8.88
CA GLU A 64 8.79 -11.59 -8.07
C GLU A 64 8.77 -10.10 -7.73
N LEU A 65 9.52 -9.67 -6.72
CA LEU A 65 9.66 -8.25 -6.42
C LEU A 65 10.30 -7.50 -7.58
N GLY A 66 9.75 -6.33 -7.93
CA GLY A 66 10.30 -5.44 -8.95
C GLY A 66 11.47 -4.58 -8.48
N LYS A 67 11.64 -4.46 -7.15
CA LYS A 67 12.67 -3.66 -6.49
C LYS A 67 13.10 -4.36 -5.19
N LYS A 68 14.20 -3.91 -4.60
CA LYS A 68 14.61 -4.41 -3.29
C LYS A 68 13.62 -4.01 -2.19
N PRO A 69 13.44 -4.79 -1.13
CA PRO A 69 12.49 -4.48 -0.06
C PRO A 69 12.68 -3.10 0.60
N ASN A 70 13.91 -2.61 0.70
CA ASN A 70 14.21 -1.29 1.24
C ASN A 70 13.88 -0.13 0.26
N GLU A 71 13.61 -0.43 -1.00
CA GLU A 71 13.22 0.54 -2.03
C GLU A 71 11.71 0.57 -2.26
N ILE A 72 10.96 -0.33 -1.64
CA ILE A 72 9.50 -0.43 -1.71
C ILE A 72 8.92 0.17 -0.43
N THR A 73 8.12 1.22 -0.54
CA THR A 73 7.47 1.82 0.63
C THR A 73 6.05 1.29 0.83
N VAL A 74 5.57 1.33 2.06
CA VAL A 74 4.16 1.02 2.37
C VAL A 74 3.24 1.98 1.63
N GLY A 75 3.62 3.26 1.52
CA GLY A 75 2.89 4.24 0.73
C GLY A 75 2.73 3.84 -0.73
N ALA A 76 3.78 3.30 -1.36
CA ALA A 76 3.71 2.81 -2.73
C ALA A 76 2.76 1.60 -2.88
N ILE A 77 2.74 0.69 -1.89
CA ILE A 77 1.82 -0.44 -1.87
C ILE A 77 0.37 0.05 -1.75
N VAL A 78 0.09 0.97 -0.82
CA VAL A 78 -1.24 1.55 -0.62
C VAL A 78 -1.71 2.26 -1.89
N SER A 79 -0.87 3.11 -2.47
CA SER A 79 -1.18 3.89 -3.68
C SER A 79 -1.49 3.01 -4.89
N ALA A 80 -0.94 1.79 -4.95
CA ALA A 80 -1.25 0.85 -6.03
C ALA A 80 -2.72 0.43 -6.06
N PHE A 81 -3.44 0.54 -4.94
CA PHE A 81 -4.85 0.15 -4.79
C PHE A 81 -5.81 1.33 -4.67
N GLU A 82 -5.28 2.53 -4.54
CA GLU A 82 -6.10 3.73 -4.49
C GLU A 82 -6.38 4.24 -5.91
N GLU A 83 -7.62 4.64 -6.13
CA GLU A 83 -7.94 5.45 -7.29
C GLU A 83 -7.56 6.90 -6.99
N PRO A 84 -6.97 7.63 -7.96
CA PRO A 84 -6.66 9.04 -7.77
C PRO A 84 -7.92 9.78 -7.33
N GLY A 85 -7.94 10.23 -6.09
CA GLY A 85 -9.04 11.03 -5.55
C GLY A 85 -9.12 12.34 -6.32
N LYS A 86 -10.25 12.62 -6.97
CA LYS A 86 -10.54 13.95 -7.48
C LYS A 86 -10.90 14.83 -6.30
N ALA A 87 -10.12 15.87 -6.07
CA ALA A 87 -10.50 16.92 -5.12
C ALA A 87 -11.88 17.44 -5.48
N ARG A 88 -12.81 17.38 -4.54
CA ARG A 88 -14.15 17.93 -4.72
C ARG A 88 -14.10 19.42 -4.36
N ARG A 89 -14.63 20.25 -5.25
CA ARG A 89 -14.92 21.67 -4.95
C ARG A 89 -16.40 21.89 -5.05
N TYR A 90 -16.97 22.46 -4.01
CA TYR A 90 -18.37 22.77 -3.95
C TYR A 90 -18.58 24.17 -4.46
N THR A 91 -19.53 24.32 -5.39
CA THR A 91 -20.01 25.62 -5.88
C THR A 91 -21.52 25.60 -5.77
N LEU A 92 -22.02 26.27 -4.77
CA LEU A 92 -23.45 26.51 -4.62
C LEU A 92 -23.80 27.89 -5.20
N ALA A 93 -25.03 28.06 -5.63
CA ALA A 93 -25.51 29.35 -6.12
C ALA A 93 -25.56 30.36 -4.97
N GLY A 94 -24.63 31.32 -4.99
CA GLY A 94 -24.35 32.22 -3.89
C GLY A 94 -23.21 31.74 -3.00
N ALA A 95 -22.14 32.53 -2.94
CA ALA A 95 -21.04 32.25 -2.00
C ALA A 95 -21.55 32.49 -0.58
N ASP A 96 -21.96 31.43 0.09
CA ASP A 96 -22.41 31.48 1.47
C ASP A 96 -21.37 30.84 2.41
N ILE A 97 -21.59 31.03 3.71
CA ILE A 97 -20.72 30.51 4.77
C ILE A 97 -20.65 28.97 4.75
N GLU A 98 -21.74 28.31 4.32
CA GLU A 98 -21.80 26.84 4.26
C GLU A 98 -20.91 26.28 3.15
N THR A 99 -20.90 26.93 1.96
CA THR A 99 -19.99 26.56 0.87
C THR A 99 -18.53 26.75 1.24
N ASP A 100 -18.19 27.83 1.94
CA ASP A 100 -16.83 28.06 2.44
C ASP A 100 -16.43 26.97 3.44
N LEU A 101 -17.30 26.65 4.39
CA LEU A 101 -17.06 25.60 5.37
C LEU A 101 -16.86 24.24 4.71
N LEU A 102 -17.67 23.85 3.71
CA LEU A 102 -17.51 22.60 2.97
C LEU A 102 -16.15 22.52 2.26
N ASN A 103 -15.72 23.61 1.61
CA ASN A 103 -14.40 23.65 0.97
C ASN A 103 -13.25 23.54 1.99
N ARG A 104 -13.39 24.16 3.15
CA ARG A 104 -12.40 24.03 4.25
C ARG A 104 -12.34 22.60 4.81
N VAL A 105 -13.47 21.91 4.88
CA VAL A 105 -13.51 20.49 5.27
C VAL A 105 -12.78 19.63 4.24
N GLU A 106 -12.98 19.87 2.94
CA GLU A 106 -12.24 19.16 1.88
C GLU A 106 -10.73 19.41 1.97
N ASP A 107 -10.32 20.65 2.23
CA ASP A 107 -8.90 20.98 2.43
C ASP A 107 -8.33 20.29 3.67
N ALA A 108 -9.07 20.22 4.77
CA ALA A 108 -8.68 19.49 5.96
C ALA A 108 -8.55 17.97 5.70
N ASN A 109 -9.48 17.38 4.97
CA ASN A 109 -9.43 15.99 4.58
C ASN A 109 -8.21 15.69 3.68
N ALA A 110 -7.92 16.58 2.73
CA ALA A 110 -6.75 16.48 1.88
C ALA A 110 -5.44 16.57 2.70
N LEU A 111 -5.40 17.43 3.71
CA LEU A 111 -4.24 17.54 4.62
C LEU A 111 -4.04 16.26 5.42
N ILE A 112 -5.10 15.67 5.95
CA ILE A 112 -5.05 14.38 6.68
C ILE A 112 -4.52 13.29 5.76
N ALA A 113 -5.09 13.15 4.56
CA ALA A 113 -4.66 12.14 3.58
C ALA A 113 -3.18 12.30 3.21
N SER A 114 -2.76 13.52 2.88
CA SER A 114 -1.36 13.82 2.54
C SER A 114 -0.39 13.53 3.70
N SER A 115 -0.82 13.77 4.94
CA SER A 115 -0.02 13.45 6.13
C SER A 115 0.19 11.94 6.27
N LEU A 116 -0.85 11.14 6.02
CA LEU A 116 -0.75 9.69 6.00
C LEU A 116 0.16 9.19 4.88
N ASP A 117 0.05 9.78 3.67
CA ASP A 117 0.91 9.43 2.53
C ASP A 117 2.38 9.69 2.83
N VAL A 118 2.70 10.84 3.43
CA VAL A 118 4.07 11.16 3.87
C VAL A 118 4.56 10.16 4.90
N PHE A 119 3.73 9.82 5.88
CA PHE A 119 4.07 8.85 6.91
C PHE A 119 4.33 7.47 6.32
N LEU A 120 3.40 6.94 5.52
CA LEU A 120 3.51 5.62 4.90
C LEU A 120 4.66 5.55 3.88
N GLY A 121 5.00 6.67 3.26
CA GLY A 121 6.15 6.78 2.35
C GLY A 121 7.51 6.64 3.04
N LYS A 122 7.56 6.79 4.37
CA LYS A 122 8.78 6.62 5.17
C LYS A 122 9.00 5.18 5.66
N ILE A 123 8.00 4.32 5.54
CA ILE A 123 8.07 2.93 5.98
C ILE A 123 8.39 2.06 4.77
N SER A 124 9.49 1.35 4.79
CA SER A 124 9.85 0.39 3.75
C SER A 124 9.26 -1.00 4.03
N LEU A 125 9.18 -1.82 2.99
CA LEU A 125 8.83 -3.23 3.12
C LEU A 125 9.86 -3.96 4.02
N ALA A 126 11.14 -3.57 3.96
CA ALA A 126 12.16 -4.11 4.83
C ALA A 126 11.89 -3.79 6.31
N ASP A 127 11.46 -2.57 6.63
CA ASP A 127 11.08 -2.18 8.00
C ASP A 127 9.91 -3.02 8.53
N LEU A 128 8.91 -3.31 7.68
CA LEU A 128 7.78 -4.18 8.06
C LEU A 128 8.24 -5.61 8.35
N ILE A 129 9.13 -6.15 7.53
CA ILE A 129 9.67 -7.51 7.71
C ILE A 129 10.43 -7.59 9.03
N GLU A 130 11.29 -6.63 9.30
CA GLU A 130 12.06 -6.58 10.55
C GLU A 130 11.14 -6.42 11.77
N ALA A 131 10.20 -5.49 11.73
CA ALA A 131 9.27 -5.26 12.83
C ALA A 131 8.39 -6.49 13.12
N SER A 132 7.91 -7.18 12.09
CA SER A 132 7.06 -8.37 12.24
C SER A 132 7.80 -9.54 12.89
N ALA A 133 9.10 -9.67 12.66
CA ALA A 133 9.94 -10.70 13.29
C ALA A 133 10.04 -10.53 14.83
N HIS A 134 9.82 -9.32 15.34
CA HIS A 134 9.86 -8.96 16.76
C HIS A 134 8.47 -8.81 17.41
N LYS A 135 7.46 -9.48 16.88
CA LYS A 135 6.06 -9.47 17.37
C LYS A 135 5.38 -8.09 17.38
N GLY A 136 5.83 -7.18 16.52
CA GLY A 136 5.10 -5.95 16.23
C GLY A 136 4.96 -4.95 17.39
N ASP A 137 6.02 -4.73 18.16
CA ASP A 137 6.05 -3.63 19.13
C ASP A 137 5.98 -2.28 18.38
N VAL A 138 4.82 -1.63 18.48
CA VAL A 138 4.52 -0.38 17.77
C VAL A 138 5.48 0.74 18.17
N HIS A 139 5.80 0.86 19.45
CA HIS A 139 6.69 1.92 19.93
C HIS A 139 8.12 1.73 19.42
N LYS A 140 8.61 0.50 19.44
CA LYS A 140 9.92 0.16 18.90
C LYS A 140 9.97 0.40 17.38
N PHE A 141 8.90 0.03 16.67
CA PHE A 141 8.77 0.25 15.25
C PHE A 141 8.80 1.74 14.90
N LEU A 142 7.97 2.56 15.56
CA LEU A 142 7.91 4.01 15.31
C LEU A 142 9.22 4.73 15.65
N ASN A 143 9.92 4.29 16.69
CA ASN A 143 11.22 4.86 17.04
C ASN A 143 12.33 4.51 16.04
N GLY A 144 12.20 3.38 15.35
CA GLY A 144 13.13 2.96 14.27
C GLY A 144 12.92 3.71 12.95
N ILE A 145 11.75 4.33 12.77
CA ILE A 145 11.44 5.11 11.57
C ILE A 145 11.78 6.58 11.85
N HIS A 146 12.71 7.15 11.09
CA HIS A 146 13.05 8.57 11.20
C HIS A 146 11.93 9.46 10.62
N LEU A 147 10.83 9.60 11.36
CA LEU A 147 9.64 10.33 10.92
C LEU A 147 9.89 11.82 10.65
N PHE A 148 10.85 12.41 11.36
CA PHE A 148 11.11 13.86 11.37
C PHE A 148 12.54 14.20 10.97
N ALA A 149 13.22 13.27 10.36
CA ALA A 149 14.57 13.52 9.84
C ALA A 149 14.52 14.21 8.47
#